data_3fa3463311aedec4aa4f55c99e4ea8de
#
_entry.id   3fa3463311aedec4aa4f55c99e4ea8de
#
_cell.length_a   1.000
_cell.length_b   1.000
_cell.length_c   1.000
_cell.angle_alpha   90.00
_cell.angle_beta   90.00
_cell.angle_gamma   90.00
#
_symmetry.space_group_name_H-M   'P 1'
#
loop_
_entity.id
_entity.type
_entity.pdbx_description
1 polymer ?
#
loop_
_entity_poly.entity_id
_entity_poly.type
_entity_poly.pdbx_seq_one_letter_code
_entity_poly.pdbx_strand_id
1 'polypeptide(L)'
;FTKQICEKYKIPTASFGIFENKKDAKKFLKSTNYPTVIKADNLASGKGVYICTNENEAIIAIDEIFNGKFGEAKNLLIEEFLNGEEMSFFTIHDGITFKTFDTAQDHKRVLEGDRGKNTGGMGAYSPSRLINEDLKNKIINKIIKPTLEGLAGFGSKYKGFLYTGLMIVKNEPYLIEYNVRMGDPECQTILPKLKTDINEIFLACCEEELNNVNIEWTDKKSLCIVVCSKGYPEEFKKNIEI
;
A
#
# COMPACT_ATOMS: atom_id res chain seq x y z
N PHE A 1 0.39 11.68 -8.77
CA PHE A 1 0.03 10.71 -9.82
C PHE A 1 -1.09 9.76 -9.37
N THR A 2 -0.90 8.95 -8.30
CA THR A 2 -1.91 7.95 -7.83
C THR A 2 -3.27 8.60 -7.57
N LYS A 3 -3.31 9.71 -6.85
CA LYS A 3 -4.57 10.41 -6.54
C LYS A 3 -5.27 10.98 -7.78
N GLN A 4 -4.51 11.43 -8.76
CA GLN A 4 -5.06 11.91 -10.05
C GLN A 4 -5.73 10.76 -10.84
N ILE A 5 -5.13 9.55 -10.82
CA ILE A 5 -5.77 8.35 -11.39
C ILE A 5 -7.05 8.03 -10.62
N CYS A 6 -7.01 8.02 -9.29
CA CYS A 6 -8.17 7.73 -8.46
C CYS A 6 -9.34 8.69 -8.78
N GLU A 7 -9.08 9.98 -8.87
CA GLU A 7 -10.08 10.98 -9.17
C GLU A 7 -10.66 10.81 -10.59
N LYS A 8 -9.77 10.69 -11.59
CA LYS A 8 -10.16 10.57 -13.00
C LYS A 8 -10.95 9.29 -13.29
N TYR A 9 -10.55 8.16 -12.70
CA TYR A 9 -11.15 6.86 -12.96
C TYR A 9 -12.09 6.38 -11.83
N LYS A 10 -12.43 7.29 -10.89
CA LYS A 10 -13.37 7.05 -9.77
C LYS A 10 -12.99 5.84 -8.90
N ILE A 11 -11.70 5.65 -8.69
CA ILE A 11 -11.18 4.60 -7.81
C ILE A 11 -11.42 5.03 -6.36
N PRO A 12 -12.08 4.21 -5.53
CA PRO A 12 -12.30 4.52 -4.12
C PRO A 12 -10.99 4.74 -3.39
N THR A 13 -10.83 5.89 -2.78
CA THR A 13 -9.69 6.27 -1.93
C THR A 13 -10.18 7.30 -0.91
N ALA A 14 -9.38 7.55 0.13
CA ALA A 14 -9.64 8.62 1.09
C ALA A 14 -9.86 9.95 0.36
N SER A 15 -10.80 10.76 0.82
CA SER A 15 -10.93 12.15 0.36
C SER A 15 -9.63 12.90 0.67
N PHE A 16 -9.17 13.78 -0.22
CA PHE A 16 -7.84 14.36 -0.12
C PHE A 16 -7.75 15.78 -0.66
N GLY A 17 -6.74 16.51 -0.18
CA GLY A 17 -6.24 17.74 -0.76
C GLY A 17 -4.74 17.64 -1.05
N ILE A 18 -4.29 18.26 -2.14
CA ILE A 18 -2.86 18.34 -2.52
C ILE A 18 -2.43 19.79 -2.38
N PHE A 19 -1.30 20.03 -1.72
CA PHE A 19 -0.81 21.36 -1.39
C PHE A 19 0.66 21.51 -1.74
N GLU A 20 1.01 22.60 -2.41
CA GLU A 20 2.40 22.93 -2.81
C GLU A 20 3.10 23.85 -1.80
N ASN A 21 2.37 24.35 -0.79
CA ASN A 21 2.92 25.25 0.22
C ASN A 21 2.22 25.10 1.58
N LYS A 22 2.95 25.50 2.63
CA LYS A 22 2.48 25.46 4.01
C LYS A 22 1.21 26.25 4.30
N LYS A 23 1.08 27.43 3.66
CA LYS A 23 0.00 28.37 3.94
C LYS A 23 -1.35 27.78 3.55
N ASP A 24 -1.44 27.22 2.35
CA ASP A 24 -2.67 26.63 1.84
C ASP A 24 -3.00 25.32 2.56
N ALA A 25 -1.98 24.48 2.85
CA ALA A 25 -2.14 23.29 3.65
C ALA A 25 -2.72 23.62 5.04
N LYS A 26 -2.13 24.58 5.77
CA LYS A 26 -2.61 25.01 7.08
C LYS A 26 -4.00 25.66 7.03
N LYS A 27 -4.34 26.36 5.94
CA LYS A 27 -5.68 26.89 5.74
C LYS A 27 -6.73 25.79 5.60
N PHE A 28 -6.40 24.72 4.91
CA PHE A 28 -7.28 23.56 4.71
C PHE A 28 -7.62 22.85 6.02
N LEU A 29 -6.68 22.82 6.99
CA LEU A 29 -6.89 22.19 8.30
C LEU A 29 -8.10 22.73 9.05
N LYS A 30 -8.49 23.99 8.83
CA LYS A 30 -9.65 24.62 9.49
C LYS A 30 -10.98 23.95 9.13
N SER A 31 -11.04 23.26 7.99
CA SER A 31 -12.21 22.51 7.53
C SER A 31 -12.03 20.98 7.62
N THR A 32 -10.92 20.53 8.20
CA THR A 32 -10.57 19.12 8.29
C THR A 32 -11.11 18.50 9.57
N ASN A 33 -11.68 17.30 9.47
CA ASN A 33 -12.03 16.48 10.62
C ASN A 33 -10.82 15.70 11.14
N TYR A 34 -10.76 15.46 12.43
CA TYR A 34 -9.70 14.67 13.04
C TYR A 34 -10.22 13.31 13.54
N PRO A 35 -9.37 12.25 13.48
CA PRO A 35 -8.00 12.27 12.98
C PRO A 35 -7.93 12.51 11.48
N THR A 36 -6.78 13.03 11.00
CA THR A 36 -6.46 13.21 9.58
C THR A 36 -5.09 12.64 9.26
N VAL A 37 -4.83 12.32 7.99
CA VAL A 37 -3.56 11.75 7.56
C VAL A 37 -2.82 12.76 6.69
N ILE A 38 -1.56 13.04 7.04
CA ILE A 38 -0.68 13.93 6.29
C ILE A 38 0.45 13.11 5.70
N LYS A 39 0.66 13.23 4.39
CA LYS A 39 1.67 12.47 3.65
C LYS A 39 2.59 13.37 2.85
N ALA A 40 3.88 13.09 2.90
CA ALA A 40 4.84 13.66 1.97
C ALA A 40 4.69 13.00 0.60
N ASP A 41 4.64 13.79 -0.48
CA ASP A 41 4.56 13.29 -1.86
C ASP A 41 5.96 13.10 -2.46
N ASN A 42 6.79 12.31 -1.77
CA ASN A 42 8.12 11.90 -2.21
C ASN A 42 8.47 10.50 -1.70
N LEU A 43 9.65 9.99 -2.11
CA LEU A 43 10.17 8.69 -1.67
C LEU A 43 10.62 8.77 -0.20
N ALA A 44 9.68 8.56 0.72
CA ALA A 44 9.93 8.60 2.16
C ALA A 44 9.98 7.21 2.83
N SER A 45 9.95 6.11 2.06
CA SER A 45 10.01 4.72 2.56
C SER A 45 9.00 4.45 3.69
N GLY A 46 7.76 4.94 3.54
CA GLY A 46 6.69 4.80 4.55
C GLY A 46 6.83 5.71 5.78
N LYS A 47 7.93 6.46 5.92
CA LYS A 47 8.19 7.31 7.09
C LYS A 47 7.52 8.69 7.00
N GLY A 48 7.12 9.12 5.82
CA GLY A 48 6.50 10.43 5.56
C GLY A 48 4.97 10.44 5.76
N VAL A 49 4.41 9.56 6.59
CA VAL A 49 2.97 9.45 6.87
C VAL A 49 2.72 9.76 8.35
N TYR A 50 1.87 10.75 8.61
CA TYR A 50 1.46 11.17 9.95
C TYR A 50 -0.05 11.00 10.12
N ILE A 51 -0.46 10.30 11.17
CA ILE A 51 -1.84 10.28 11.63
C ILE A 51 -1.94 11.34 12.72
N CYS A 52 -2.64 12.42 12.45
CA CYS A 52 -2.76 13.57 13.35
C CYS A 52 -4.14 13.56 14.00
N THR A 53 -4.17 13.57 15.34
CA THR A 53 -5.40 13.53 16.14
C THR A 53 -5.98 14.91 16.40
N ASN A 54 -5.21 15.96 16.15
CA ASN A 54 -5.58 17.35 16.33
C ASN A 54 -4.83 18.30 15.40
N GLU A 55 -5.25 19.57 15.34
CA GLU A 55 -4.69 20.58 14.46
C GLU A 55 -3.20 20.87 14.75
N ASN A 56 -2.78 20.85 16.01
CA ASN A 56 -1.39 21.13 16.37
C ASN A 56 -0.43 20.06 15.82
N GLU A 57 -0.79 18.78 15.94
CA GLU A 57 -0.04 17.68 15.34
C GLU A 57 0.05 17.81 13.84
N ALA A 58 -1.07 18.18 13.18
CA ALA A 58 -1.12 18.39 11.75
C ALA A 58 -0.23 19.55 11.29
N ILE A 59 -0.21 20.66 12.01
CA ILE A 59 0.67 21.81 11.74
C ILE A 59 2.15 21.40 11.83
N ILE A 60 2.51 20.65 12.88
CA ILE A 60 3.89 20.14 13.04
C ILE A 60 4.28 19.23 11.88
N ALA A 61 3.40 18.30 11.48
CA ALA A 61 3.64 17.39 10.36
C ALA A 61 3.86 18.17 9.03
N ILE A 62 3.03 19.17 8.75
CA ILE A 62 3.17 20.03 7.57
C ILE A 62 4.52 20.76 7.60
N ASP A 63 4.89 21.32 8.74
CA ASP A 63 6.16 22.05 8.87
C ASP A 63 7.37 21.12 8.70
N GLU A 64 7.36 19.95 9.29
CA GLU A 64 8.44 18.96 9.16
C GLU A 64 8.62 18.49 7.71
N ILE A 65 7.54 18.20 7.00
CA ILE A 65 7.58 17.75 5.60
C ILE A 65 8.16 18.85 4.71
N PHE A 66 7.63 20.06 4.77
CA PHE A 66 8.10 21.17 3.93
C PHE A 66 9.46 21.74 4.38
N ASN A 67 9.95 21.41 5.59
CA ASN A 67 11.32 21.71 6.01
C ASN A 67 12.32 20.64 5.55
N GLY A 68 11.89 19.64 4.80
CA GLY A 68 12.76 18.65 4.17
C GLY A 68 13.15 17.47 5.07
N LYS A 69 12.40 17.17 6.14
CA LYS A 69 12.68 16.01 7.02
C LYS A 69 12.79 14.70 6.25
N PHE A 70 12.09 14.56 5.13
CA PHE A 70 12.10 13.38 4.26
C PHE A 70 12.67 13.67 2.86
N GLY A 71 13.50 14.71 2.75
CA GLY A 71 13.96 15.25 1.48
C GLY A 71 13.03 16.37 0.96
N GLU A 72 13.36 16.94 -0.19
CA GLU A 72 12.57 18.01 -0.81
C GLU A 72 11.20 17.48 -1.23
N ALA A 73 10.14 17.99 -0.60
CA ALA A 73 8.78 17.67 -0.94
C ALA A 73 8.17 18.82 -1.77
N LYS A 74 7.84 18.53 -3.03
CA LYS A 74 7.13 19.49 -3.90
C LYS A 74 5.67 19.64 -3.50
N ASN A 75 5.06 18.55 -3.07
CA ASN A 75 3.67 18.49 -2.64
C ASN A 75 3.54 17.79 -1.30
N LEU A 76 2.41 18.05 -0.66
CA LEU A 76 1.95 17.37 0.55
C LEU A 76 0.49 17.01 0.34
N LEU A 77 0.09 15.82 0.81
CA LEU A 77 -1.30 15.37 0.81
C LEU A 77 -1.87 15.48 2.23
N ILE A 78 -3.12 15.95 2.32
CA ILE A 78 -3.95 15.84 3.52
C ILE A 78 -5.13 14.96 3.14
N GLU A 79 -5.32 13.87 3.89
CA GLU A 79 -6.36 12.87 3.62
C GLU A 79 -7.25 12.68 4.84
N GLU A 80 -8.50 12.31 4.61
CA GLU A 80 -9.35 11.81 5.70
C GLU A 80 -8.75 10.52 6.27
N PHE A 81 -8.96 10.33 7.56
CA PHE A 81 -8.58 9.07 8.23
C PHE A 81 -9.65 8.01 7.98
N LEU A 82 -9.26 6.93 7.32
CA LEU A 82 -10.13 5.76 7.10
C LEU A 82 -10.02 4.82 8.31
N ASN A 83 -11.11 4.68 9.05
CA ASN A 83 -11.18 3.75 10.18
C ASN A 83 -11.56 2.35 9.71
N GLY A 84 -10.54 1.55 9.42
CA GLY A 84 -10.67 0.19 8.88
C GLY A 84 -9.47 -0.68 9.22
N GLU A 85 -9.32 -1.76 8.48
CA GLU A 85 -8.17 -2.65 8.59
C GLU A 85 -7.42 -2.69 7.26
N GLU A 86 -6.08 -2.64 7.35
CA GLU A 86 -5.22 -2.70 6.17
C GLU A 86 -5.17 -4.13 5.61
N MET A 87 -5.12 -4.23 4.29
CA MET A 87 -4.94 -5.48 3.55
C MET A 87 -4.10 -5.23 2.30
N SER A 88 -3.18 -6.14 2.02
CA SER A 88 -2.38 -6.15 0.80
C SER A 88 -3.01 -7.09 -0.22
N PHE A 89 -3.32 -6.56 -1.42
CA PHE A 89 -3.86 -7.32 -2.55
C PHE A 89 -2.88 -7.28 -3.71
N PHE A 90 -2.52 -8.45 -4.22
CA PHE A 90 -1.50 -8.57 -5.26
C PHE A 90 -2.08 -9.04 -6.58
N THR A 91 -1.59 -8.44 -7.66
CA THR A 91 -1.87 -8.86 -9.03
C THR A 91 -0.58 -8.88 -9.84
N ILE A 92 -0.50 -9.75 -10.85
CA ILE A 92 0.55 -9.74 -11.86
C ILE A 92 -0.07 -9.43 -13.21
N HIS A 93 0.60 -8.62 -14.01
CA HIS A 93 0.10 -8.06 -15.27
C HIS A 93 1.10 -8.30 -16.39
N ASP A 94 0.60 -8.63 -17.60
CA ASP A 94 1.40 -8.81 -18.80
C ASP A 94 1.26 -7.67 -19.84
N GLY A 95 0.51 -6.61 -19.47
CA GLY A 95 0.21 -5.49 -20.34
C GLY A 95 -1.09 -5.63 -21.16
N ILE A 96 -1.70 -6.82 -21.15
CA ILE A 96 -2.99 -7.13 -21.81
C ILE A 96 -4.01 -7.57 -20.77
N THR A 97 -3.61 -8.50 -19.92
CA THR A 97 -4.45 -9.09 -18.86
C THR A 97 -3.76 -9.06 -17.51
N PHE A 98 -4.44 -9.57 -16.48
CA PHE A 98 -3.87 -9.76 -15.16
C PHE A 98 -4.36 -11.05 -14.52
N LYS A 99 -3.57 -11.57 -13.61
CA LYS A 99 -3.98 -12.64 -12.66
C LYS A 99 -3.89 -12.11 -11.24
N THR A 100 -4.85 -12.51 -10.41
CA THR A 100 -4.79 -12.24 -8.97
C THR A 100 -3.78 -13.18 -8.33
N PHE A 101 -2.88 -12.61 -7.53
CA PHE A 101 -2.12 -13.35 -6.55
C PHE A 101 -2.89 -13.41 -5.23
N ASP A 102 -2.33 -14.13 -4.25
CA ASP A 102 -3.00 -14.21 -2.96
C ASP A 102 -2.92 -12.87 -2.21
N THR A 103 -3.67 -12.76 -1.12
CA THR A 103 -3.68 -11.59 -0.25
C THR A 103 -2.79 -11.81 0.96
N ALA A 104 -2.34 -10.74 1.57
CA ALA A 104 -1.66 -10.77 2.85
C ALA A 104 -2.15 -9.65 3.77
N GLN A 105 -1.86 -9.80 5.04
CA GLN A 105 -2.06 -8.75 6.02
C GLN A 105 -0.74 -8.51 6.75
N ASP A 106 -0.18 -7.33 6.56
CA ASP A 106 1.07 -6.87 7.16
C ASP A 106 0.81 -6.21 8.52
N HIS A 107 1.76 -6.33 9.42
CA HIS A 107 1.76 -5.73 10.76
C HIS A 107 2.91 -4.74 10.87
N LYS A 108 2.61 -3.47 10.65
CA LYS A 108 3.63 -2.40 10.54
C LYS A 108 4.07 -1.81 11.88
N ARG A 109 3.29 -1.97 12.93
CA ARG A 109 3.59 -1.38 14.24
C ARG A 109 4.56 -2.24 15.04
N VAL A 110 5.56 -1.60 15.67
CA VAL A 110 6.65 -2.30 16.37
C VAL A 110 6.25 -2.94 17.69
N LEU A 111 5.16 -2.52 18.32
CA LEU A 111 4.71 -3.00 19.63
C LEU A 111 3.43 -3.83 19.54
N GLU A 112 3.19 -4.65 20.55
CA GLU A 112 1.96 -5.43 20.71
C GLU A 112 0.70 -4.56 20.66
N GLY A 113 -0.38 -5.14 20.14
CA GLY A 113 -1.68 -4.49 20.03
C GLY A 113 -1.70 -3.35 19.00
N ASP A 114 -0.93 -3.49 17.92
CA ASP A 114 -0.83 -2.51 16.82
C ASP A 114 -0.47 -1.10 17.32
N ARG A 115 0.53 -1.01 18.19
CA ARG A 115 1.01 0.22 18.81
C ARG A 115 2.46 0.52 18.47
N GLY A 116 2.89 1.74 18.79
CA GLY A 116 4.25 2.20 18.56
C GLY A 116 4.45 2.76 17.16
N LYS A 117 5.71 2.90 16.75
CA LYS A 117 6.10 3.49 15.46
C LYS A 117 5.87 2.51 14.31
N ASN A 118 5.60 3.04 13.13
CA ASN A 118 5.58 2.26 11.90
C ASN A 118 6.99 1.77 11.55
N THR A 119 7.05 0.56 11.03
CA THR A 119 8.26 -0.12 10.56
C THR A 119 8.13 -0.49 9.08
N GLY A 120 9.09 -1.20 8.53
CA GLY A 120 9.00 -1.82 7.21
C GLY A 120 8.10 -3.06 7.15
N GLY A 121 7.58 -3.53 8.31
CA GLY A 121 6.78 -4.73 8.49
C GLY A 121 7.42 -5.63 9.56
N MET A 122 6.66 -5.96 10.60
CA MET A 122 7.09 -6.84 11.70
C MET A 122 6.68 -8.30 11.47
N GLY A 123 5.91 -8.52 10.44
CA GLY A 123 5.43 -9.82 10.01
C GLY A 123 4.17 -9.69 9.19
N ALA A 124 3.83 -10.76 8.48
CA ALA A 124 2.61 -10.84 7.70
C ALA A 124 2.05 -12.26 7.71
N TYR A 125 0.79 -12.40 7.35
CA TYR A 125 0.17 -13.70 7.11
C TYR A 125 -0.66 -13.68 5.82
N SER A 126 -0.81 -14.85 5.21
CA SER A 126 -1.55 -15.06 3.97
C SER A 126 -2.41 -16.35 4.04
N PRO A 127 -3.65 -16.34 3.52
CA PRO A 127 -4.39 -15.18 3.02
C PRO A 127 -4.85 -14.26 4.15
N SER A 128 -5.17 -13.00 3.82
CA SER A 128 -5.82 -12.10 4.78
C SER A 128 -7.17 -12.66 5.22
N ARG A 129 -7.50 -12.54 6.51
CA ARG A 129 -8.80 -12.96 7.05
C ARG A 129 -9.99 -12.13 6.54
N LEU A 130 -9.69 -10.95 5.99
CA LEU A 130 -10.71 -10.03 5.50
C LEU A 130 -11.26 -10.44 4.13
N ILE A 131 -10.47 -11.20 3.34
CA ILE A 131 -10.85 -11.52 1.97
C ILE A 131 -12.03 -12.51 1.92
N ASN A 132 -12.98 -12.19 1.10
CA ASN A 132 -14.08 -13.05 0.68
C ASN A 132 -14.39 -12.74 -0.80
N GLU A 133 -15.22 -13.55 -1.45
CA GLU A 133 -15.50 -13.38 -2.88
C GLU A 133 -16.16 -12.03 -3.22
N ASP A 134 -17.05 -11.51 -2.36
CA ASP A 134 -17.66 -10.18 -2.57
C ASP A 134 -16.60 -9.08 -2.54
N LEU A 135 -15.75 -9.06 -1.50
CA LEU A 135 -14.68 -8.09 -1.37
C LEU A 135 -13.68 -8.19 -2.53
N LYS A 136 -13.29 -9.41 -2.92
CA LYS A 136 -12.41 -9.66 -4.07
C LYS A 136 -12.99 -9.07 -5.36
N ASN A 137 -14.27 -9.30 -5.61
CA ASN A 137 -14.95 -8.74 -6.78
C ASN A 137 -15.01 -7.22 -6.74
N LYS A 138 -15.26 -6.61 -5.57
CA LYS A 138 -15.22 -5.15 -5.39
C LYS A 138 -13.83 -4.59 -5.68
N ILE A 139 -12.77 -5.20 -5.15
CA ILE A 139 -11.39 -4.78 -5.40
C ILE A 139 -11.08 -4.83 -6.89
N ILE A 140 -11.38 -5.95 -7.55
CA ILE A 140 -11.11 -6.11 -8.99
C ILE A 140 -11.87 -5.07 -9.81
N ASN A 141 -13.15 -4.88 -9.57
CA ASN A 141 -13.99 -4.04 -10.43
C ASN A 141 -13.88 -2.54 -10.11
N LYS A 142 -13.70 -2.17 -8.82
CA LYS A 142 -13.65 -0.76 -8.41
C LYS A 142 -12.22 -0.19 -8.39
N ILE A 143 -11.19 -1.05 -8.30
CA ILE A 143 -9.80 -0.60 -8.12
C ILE A 143 -8.90 -1.14 -9.22
N ILE A 144 -8.74 -2.45 -9.38
CA ILE A 144 -7.72 -3.02 -10.30
C ILE A 144 -8.02 -2.67 -11.76
N LYS A 145 -9.23 -2.97 -12.25
CA LYS A 145 -9.60 -2.66 -13.65
C LYS A 145 -9.51 -1.17 -13.97
N PRO A 146 -10.09 -0.24 -13.16
CA PRO A 146 -9.96 1.19 -13.42
C PRO A 146 -8.51 1.69 -13.35
N THR A 147 -7.66 1.06 -12.52
CA THR A 147 -6.22 1.39 -12.49
C THR A 147 -5.54 1.04 -13.80
N LEU A 148 -5.81 -0.14 -14.36
CA LEU A 148 -5.25 -0.56 -15.64
C LEU A 148 -5.74 0.32 -16.78
N GLU A 149 -7.01 0.66 -16.79
CA GLU A 149 -7.58 1.62 -17.75
C GLU A 149 -6.88 2.99 -17.63
N GLY A 150 -6.63 3.41 -16.39
CA GLY A 150 -5.90 4.65 -16.11
C GLY A 150 -4.47 4.61 -16.65
N LEU A 151 -3.72 3.56 -16.39
CA LEU A 151 -2.35 3.39 -16.87
C LEU A 151 -2.31 3.32 -18.40
N ALA A 152 -3.21 2.58 -19.02
CA ALA A 152 -3.34 2.53 -20.47
C ALA A 152 -3.68 3.91 -21.07
N GLY A 153 -4.54 4.69 -20.42
CA GLY A 153 -4.87 6.06 -20.82
C GLY A 153 -3.69 7.05 -20.74
N PHE A 154 -2.64 6.71 -19.97
CA PHE A 154 -1.36 7.42 -19.96
C PHE A 154 -0.31 6.82 -20.95
N GLY A 155 -0.72 5.89 -21.80
CA GLY A 155 0.14 5.25 -22.80
C GLY A 155 1.06 4.16 -22.21
N SER A 156 0.81 3.68 -21.00
CA SER A 156 1.63 2.66 -20.34
C SER A 156 0.92 1.30 -20.33
N LYS A 157 1.54 0.32 -20.97
CA LYS A 157 1.19 -1.10 -20.78
C LYS A 157 1.95 -1.60 -19.55
N TYR A 158 1.29 -1.68 -18.42
CA TYR A 158 1.92 -2.13 -17.19
C TYR A 158 2.21 -3.63 -17.23
N LYS A 159 3.46 -4.02 -16.99
CA LYS A 159 3.89 -5.41 -16.83
C LYS A 159 4.57 -5.61 -15.49
N GLY A 160 4.26 -6.71 -14.80
CA GLY A 160 4.82 -7.08 -13.51
C GLY A 160 3.84 -7.06 -12.37
N PHE A 161 4.36 -7.16 -11.14
CA PHE A 161 3.54 -7.13 -9.93
C PHE A 161 3.02 -5.74 -9.60
N LEU A 162 1.74 -5.69 -9.29
CA LEU A 162 1.11 -4.54 -8.66
C LEU A 162 0.66 -4.92 -7.25
N TYR A 163 1.31 -4.35 -6.26
CA TYR A 163 0.86 -4.32 -4.87
C TYR A 163 -0.17 -3.20 -4.74
N THR A 164 -1.34 -3.56 -4.25
CA THR A 164 -2.43 -2.63 -3.96
C THR A 164 -2.68 -2.63 -2.46
N GLY A 165 -2.22 -1.59 -1.78
CA GLY A 165 -2.48 -1.36 -0.35
C GLY A 165 -3.88 -0.82 -0.16
N LEU A 166 -4.69 -1.52 0.62
CA LEU A 166 -6.10 -1.24 0.82
C LEU A 166 -6.42 -0.99 2.28
N MET A 167 -7.33 -0.04 2.54
CA MET A 167 -8.07 0.05 3.79
C MET A 167 -9.46 -0.54 3.56
N ILE A 168 -9.84 -1.53 4.36
CA ILE A 168 -11.15 -2.17 4.30
C ILE A 168 -12.04 -1.57 5.38
N VAL A 169 -13.06 -0.83 4.96
CA VAL A 169 -14.02 -0.17 5.85
C VAL A 169 -15.39 -0.79 5.61
N LYS A 170 -15.93 -1.53 6.58
CA LYS A 170 -17.27 -2.19 6.47
C LYS A 170 -17.44 -2.99 5.16
N ASN A 171 -16.44 -3.81 4.82
CA ASN A 171 -16.39 -4.62 3.60
C ASN A 171 -16.37 -3.81 2.28
N GLU A 172 -15.96 -2.54 2.33
CA GLU A 172 -15.69 -1.71 1.15
C GLU A 172 -14.19 -1.40 1.06
N PRO A 173 -13.55 -1.61 -0.11
CA PRO A 173 -12.13 -1.36 -0.27
C PRO A 173 -11.86 0.09 -0.66
N TYR A 174 -10.87 0.70 -0.02
CA TYR A 174 -10.33 2.01 -0.35
C TYR A 174 -8.84 1.90 -0.62
N LEU A 175 -8.39 2.45 -1.73
CA LEU A 175 -6.98 2.47 -2.09
C LEU A 175 -6.19 3.41 -1.18
N ILE A 176 -5.11 2.88 -0.58
CA ILE A 176 -4.12 3.66 0.18
C ILE A 176 -2.94 4.02 -0.71
N GLU A 177 -2.33 3.02 -1.35
CA GLU A 177 -1.11 3.16 -2.15
C GLU A 177 -0.96 2.03 -3.17
N TYR A 178 -0.12 2.26 -4.17
CA TYR A 178 0.42 1.24 -5.04
C TYR A 178 1.92 1.09 -4.85
N ASN A 179 2.41 -0.15 -4.96
CA ASN A 179 3.81 -0.44 -5.16
C ASN A 179 3.98 -1.35 -6.39
N VAL A 180 5.05 -1.15 -7.15
CA VAL A 180 5.32 -1.86 -8.41
C VAL A 180 6.22 -3.09 -8.19
N ARG A 181 6.01 -3.77 -7.09
CA ARG A 181 6.75 -4.95 -6.61
C ARG A 181 5.91 -5.73 -5.62
N MET A 182 6.39 -6.92 -5.24
CA MET A 182 5.86 -7.63 -4.07
C MET A 182 6.17 -6.85 -2.78
N GLY A 183 5.38 -7.08 -1.74
CA GLY A 183 5.61 -6.52 -0.41
C GLY A 183 6.70 -7.26 0.36
N ASP A 184 7.22 -6.65 1.38
CA ASP A 184 8.13 -7.23 2.36
C ASP A 184 7.58 -6.88 3.76
N PRO A 185 7.09 -7.86 4.56
CA PRO A 185 7.31 -9.32 4.46
C PRO A 185 6.20 -10.13 3.76
N GLU A 186 5.29 -9.52 2.99
CA GLU A 186 4.17 -10.25 2.37
C GLU A 186 4.63 -11.27 1.33
N CYS A 187 5.70 -10.97 0.57
CA CYS A 187 6.28 -11.90 -0.40
C CYS A 187 6.63 -13.24 0.25
N GLN A 188 7.26 -13.19 1.42
CA GLN A 188 7.67 -14.35 2.21
C GLN A 188 6.50 -15.17 2.74
N THR A 189 5.30 -14.60 2.77
CA THR A 189 4.08 -15.33 3.16
C THR A 189 3.29 -15.85 1.97
N ILE A 190 3.37 -15.20 0.81
CA ILE A 190 2.59 -15.56 -0.37
C ILE A 190 3.27 -16.65 -1.18
N LEU A 191 4.55 -16.48 -1.50
CA LEU A 191 5.27 -17.40 -2.40
C LEU A 191 5.35 -18.85 -1.90
N PRO A 192 5.53 -19.16 -0.59
CA PRO A 192 5.53 -20.54 -0.11
C PRO A 192 4.22 -21.31 -0.37
N LYS A 193 3.14 -20.62 -0.68
CA LYS A 193 1.83 -21.20 -0.99
C LYS A 193 1.63 -21.48 -2.48
N LEU A 194 2.45 -20.89 -3.34
CA LEU A 194 2.38 -21.05 -4.78
C LEU A 194 2.82 -22.47 -5.18
N LYS A 195 2.00 -23.17 -5.98
CA LYS A 195 2.33 -24.49 -6.56
C LYS A 195 2.89 -24.37 -7.97
N THR A 196 2.35 -23.43 -8.75
CA THR A 196 2.80 -23.17 -10.11
C THR A 196 4.22 -22.63 -10.06
N ASP A 197 5.10 -23.08 -10.97
CA ASP A 197 6.46 -22.55 -11.07
C ASP A 197 6.41 -21.04 -11.37
N ILE A 198 7.07 -20.26 -10.51
CA ILE A 198 7.10 -18.81 -10.65
C ILE A 198 7.76 -18.35 -11.95
N ASN A 199 8.71 -19.14 -12.48
CA ASN A 199 9.37 -18.83 -13.76
C ASN A 199 8.39 -18.98 -14.92
N GLU A 200 7.49 -19.97 -14.89
CA GLU A 200 6.43 -20.11 -15.90
C GLU A 200 5.53 -18.86 -15.92
N ILE A 201 5.15 -18.37 -14.74
CA ILE A 201 4.33 -17.16 -14.62
C ILE A 201 5.09 -15.94 -15.16
N PHE A 202 6.40 -15.81 -14.86
CA PHE A 202 7.21 -14.68 -15.33
C PHE A 202 7.41 -14.70 -16.85
N LEU A 203 7.69 -15.87 -17.42
CA LEU A 203 7.81 -16.01 -18.86
C LEU A 203 6.52 -15.63 -19.57
N ALA A 204 5.38 -16.17 -19.14
CA ALA A 204 4.09 -15.83 -19.69
C ALA A 204 3.76 -14.32 -19.52
N CYS A 205 4.17 -13.71 -18.41
CA CYS A 205 4.03 -12.27 -18.21
C CYS A 205 4.84 -11.46 -19.23
N CYS A 206 6.08 -11.86 -19.52
CA CYS A 206 6.94 -11.21 -20.50
C CYS A 206 6.39 -11.37 -21.94
N GLU A 207 5.87 -12.54 -22.26
CA GLU A 207 5.38 -12.94 -23.60
C GLU A 207 3.94 -12.49 -23.89
N GLU A 208 3.27 -11.81 -22.95
CA GLU A 208 1.85 -11.39 -23.04
C GLU A 208 0.88 -12.59 -23.13
N GLU A 209 1.25 -13.71 -22.52
CA GLU A 209 0.50 -14.97 -22.52
C GLU A 209 -0.03 -15.36 -21.13
N LEU A 210 -0.07 -14.45 -20.19
CA LEU A 210 -0.47 -14.72 -18.81
C LEU A 210 -1.89 -15.33 -18.69
N ASN A 211 -2.74 -15.08 -19.68
CA ASN A 211 -4.08 -15.68 -19.73
C ASN A 211 -4.05 -17.22 -19.85
N ASN A 212 -3.00 -17.78 -20.47
CA ASN A 212 -2.83 -19.22 -20.69
C ASN A 212 -2.30 -19.97 -19.46
N VAL A 213 -1.80 -19.26 -18.46
CA VAL A 213 -1.26 -19.86 -17.23
C VAL A 213 -2.36 -20.07 -16.20
N ASN A 214 -2.47 -21.28 -15.67
CA ASN A 214 -3.30 -21.58 -14.51
C ASN A 214 -2.47 -21.48 -13.23
N ILE A 215 -2.70 -20.45 -12.41
CA ILE A 215 -1.95 -20.26 -11.17
C ILE A 215 -2.62 -21.06 -10.05
N GLU A 216 -1.93 -22.08 -9.57
CA GLU A 216 -2.39 -22.96 -8.51
C GLU A 216 -1.76 -22.62 -7.15
N TRP A 217 -2.57 -22.72 -6.10
CA TRP A 217 -2.19 -22.45 -4.72
C TRP A 217 -2.42 -23.64 -3.82
N THR A 218 -1.67 -23.71 -2.72
CA THR A 218 -1.99 -24.65 -1.62
C THR A 218 -3.13 -24.07 -0.77
N ASP A 219 -3.89 -24.95 -0.13
CA ASP A 219 -4.94 -24.57 0.83
C ASP A 219 -4.38 -24.13 2.20
N LYS A 220 -3.05 -24.14 2.33
CA LYS A 220 -2.35 -23.81 3.58
C LYS A 220 -2.37 -22.30 3.83
N LYS A 221 -2.27 -21.94 5.09
CA LYS A 221 -1.97 -20.58 5.54
C LYS A 221 -0.46 -20.45 5.77
N SER A 222 0.05 -19.26 5.58
CA SER A 222 1.46 -18.92 5.78
C SER A 222 1.62 -17.73 6.69
N LEU A 223 2.66 -17.74 7.50
CA LEU A 223 3.01 -16.66 8.43
C LEU A 223 4.51 -16.39 8.33
N CYS A 224 4.87 -15.12 8.28
CA CYS A 224 6.23 -14.63 8.42
C CYS A 224 6.34 -13.74 9.65
N ILE A 225 7.38 -13.91 10.44
CA ILE A 225 7.72 -13.06 11.59
C ILE A 225 9.09 -12.45 11.32
N VAL A 226 9.19 -11.13 11.42
CA VAL A 226 10.46 -10.41 11.25
C VAL A 226 11.13 -10.28 12.61
N VAL A 227 12.31 -10.88 12.74
CA VAL A 227 13.16 -10.72 13.90
C VAL A 227 14.14 -9.58 13.63
N CYS A 228 14.21 -8.62 14.53
CA CYS A 228 15.04 -7.43 14.38
C CYS A 228 15.87 -7.13 15.63
N SER A 229 16.94 -6.37 15.46
CA SER A 229 17.79 -5.91 16.56
C SER A 229 17.02 -5.01 17.53
N LYS A 230 17.36 -5.10 18.82
CA LYS A 230 16.79 -4.22 19.85
C LYS A 230 17.03 -2.75 19.50
N GLY A 231 15.96 -1.98 19.56
CA GLY A 231 15.94 -0.55 19.22
C GLY A 231 15.31 -0.23 17.87
N TYR A 232 15.16 -1.22 16.96
CA TYR A 232 14.47 -1.03 15.68
C TYR A 232 13.02 -0.51 15.89
N PRO A 233 12.52 0.43 15.09
CA PRO A 233 13.08 1.03 13.85
C PRO A 233 13.94 2.27 14.07
N GLU A 234 14.31 2.62 15.29
CA GLU A 234 15.14 3.76 15.63
C GLU A 234 16.63 3.43 15.55
N GLU A 235 17.41 3.87 16.53
CA GLU A 235 18.83 3.51 16.63
C GLU A 235 18.97 2.07 17.12
N PHE A 236 19.56 1.22 16.29
CA PHE A 236 19.83 -0.17 16.61
C PHE A 236 21.22 -0.59 16.15
N LYS A 237 21.78 -1.59 16.83
CA LYS A 237 23.08 -2.16 16.45
C LYS A 237 22.95 -2.91 15.13
N LYS A 238 23.89 -2.64 14.22
CA LYS A 238 24.06 -3.35 12.95
C LYS A 238 25.18 -4.38 13.08
N ASN A 239 25.19 -5.35 12.17
CA ASN A 239 26.25 -6.38 12.10
C ASN A 239 26.40 -7.18 13.40
N ILE A 240 25.28 -7.53 14.04
CA ILE A 240 25.24 -8.46 15.15
C ILE A 240 25.15 -9.87 14.56
N GLU A 241 25.90 -10.80 15.12
CA GLU A 241 25.79 -12.23 14.79
C GLU A 241 24.40 -12.73 15.19
N ILE A 242 23.76 -13.52 14.31
CA ILE A 242 22.42 -14.10 14.49
C ILE A 242 22.55 -15.56 14.89
#